data_f6faf436e769262608cb33cd0f3dba25
#
_entry.id   f6faf436e769262608cb33cd0f3dba25
#
_cell.length_a   1.000
_cell.length_b   1.000
_cell.length_c   1.000
_cell.angle_alpha   90.00
_cell.angle_beta   90.00
_cell.angle_gamma   90.00
#
_symmetry.space_group_name_H-M   'P 1'
#
loop_
_entity.id
_entity.type
_entity.pdbx_description
1 polymer ?
#
loop_
_entity_poly.entity_id
_entity_poly.type
_entity_poly.pdbx_seq_one_letter_code
_entity_poly.pdbx_strand_id
1 'polypeptide(L)' 'MPTAAELRALFDDHARLDRFITKLVEQVETVAKFGERELYFTIPDGLVRVRAEFEIKATFPECRLIRSWFTRHYTISWA' A
#
# COMPACT_ATOMS: atom_id res chain seq x y z
N MET A 1 17.03 10.15 -22.37
CA MET A 1 17.56 10.32 -21.00
C MET A 1 16.54 11.03 -20.14
N PRO A 2 16.27 10.55 -18.88
CA PRO A 2 15.36 11.28 -18.01
C PRO A 2 15.92 12.64 -17.63
N THR A 3 15.01 13.62 -17.51
CA THR A 3 15.36 14.96 -17.06
C THR A 3 15.47 14.99 -15.52
N ALA A 4 16.05 16.08 -14.99
CA ALA A 4 16.12 16.27 -13.55
C ALA A 4 14.72 16.32 -12.92
N ALA A 5 13.74 16.90 -13.61
CA ALA A 5 12.35 16.94 -13.16
C ALA A 5 11.74 15.54 -13.08
N GLU A 6 12.01 14.69 -14.07
CA GLU A 6 11.54 13.31 -14.07
C GLU A 6 12.17 12.50 -12.93
N LEU A 7 13.44 12.68 -12.65
CA LEU A 7 14.13 12.02 -11.57
C LEU A 7 13.59 12.45 -10.21
N ARG A 8 13.28 13.74 -10.05
CA ARG A 8 12.66 14.26 -8.83
C ARG A 8 11.26 13.68 -8.63
N ALA A 9 10.48 13.56 -9.70
CA ALA A 9 9.14 12.98 -9.65
C ALA A 9 9.20 11.53 -9.20
N LEU A 10 10.16 10.76 -9.69
CA LEU A 10 10.37 9.37 -9.25
C LEU A 10 10.67 9.27 -7.77
N PHE A 11 11.50 10.17 -7.26
CA PHE A 11 11.83 10.22 -5.84
C PHE A 11 10.60 10.57 -4.99
N ASP A 12 9.83 11.57 -5.42
CA ASP A 12 8.61 11.98 -4.71
C ASP A 12 7.57 10.85 -4.68
N ASP A 13 7.39 10.15 -5.79
CA ASP A 13 6.48 9.01 -5.87
C ASP A 13 6.92 7.89 -4.92
N HIS A 14 8.22 7.63 -4.87
CA HIS A 14 8.77 6.63 -3.98
C HIS A 14 8.56 7.02 -2.50
N ALA A 15 8.80 8.27 -2.16
CA ALA A 15 8.58 8.78 -0.80
C ALA A 15 7.12 8.70 -0.39
N ARG A 16 6.19 9.00 -1.29
CA ARG A 16 4.75 8.88 -1.04
C ARG A 16 4.36 7.43 -0.80
N LEU A 17 4.89 6.53 -1.61
CA LEU A 17 4.64 5.10 -1.46
C LEU A 17 5.18 4.60 -0.13
N ASP A 18 6.38 4.97 0.26
CA ASP A 18 6.97 4.60 1.53
C ASP A 18 6.12 5.06 2.71
N ARG A 19 5.62 6.29 2.68
CA ARG A 19 4.73 6.81 3.71
C ARG A 19 3.44 6.04 3.79
N PHE A 20 2.88 5.71 2.64
CA PHE A 20 1.65 4.92 2.57
C PHE A 20 1.87 3.54 3.20
N ILE A 21 2.94 2.86 2.83
CA ILE A 21 3.26 1.54 3.36
C ILE A 21 3.51 1.60 4.87
N THR A 22 4.25 2.61 5.35
CA THR A 22 4.51 2.79 6.78
C THR A 22 3.21 2.94 7.57
N LYS A 23 2.27 3.77 7.07
CA LYS A 23 0.97 3.93 7.71
C LYS A 23 0.16 2.65 7.68
N LEU A 24 0.21 1.92 6.58
CA LEU A 24 -0.49 0.65 6.45
C LEU A 24 0.02 -0.37 7.46
N VAL A 25 1.34 -0.47 7.63
CA VAL A 25 1.95 -1.34 8.64
C VAL A 25 1.46 -0.98 10.04
N GLU A 26 1.45 0.31 10.39
CA GLU A 26 0.97 0.78 11.68
C GLU A 26 -0.50 0.41 11.90
N GLN A 27 -1.34 0.59 10.90
CA GLN A 27 -2.76 0.26 10.98
C GLN A 27 -2.99 -1.24 11.13
N VAL A 28 -2.26 -2.05 10.37
CA VAL A 28 -2.34 -3.51 10.47
C VAL A 28 -1.95 -3.98 11.87
N GLU A 29 -0.85 -3.45 12.39
CA GLU A 29 -0.42 -3.80 13.75
C GLU A 29 -1.44 -3.40 14.80
N THR A 30 -2.02 -2.20 14.66
CA THR A 30 -3.02 -1.69 15.60
C THR A 30 -4.27 -2.58 15.61
N VAL A 31 -4.83 -2.89 14.45
CA VAL A 31 -6.05 -3.70 14.39
C VAL A 31 -5.78 -5.15 14.78
N ALA A 32 -4.59 -5.67 14.49
CA ALA A 32 -4.21 -7.01 14.92
C ALA A 32 -4.15 -7.14 16.43
N LYS A 33 -3.71 -6.09 17.13
CA LYS A 33 -3.71 -6.04 18.60
C LYS A 33 -5.11 -6.10 19.19
N PHE A 34 -6.11 -5.65 18.45
CA PHE A 34 -7.52 -5.73 18.87
C PHE A 34 -8.18 -7.05 18.49
N GLY A 35 -7.43 -8.00 17.93
CA GLY A 35 -7.94 -9.30 17.57
C GLY A 35 -8.55 -9.38 16.19
N GLU A 36 -8.44 -8.34 15.40
CA GLU A 36 -8.90 -8.33 14.01
C GLU A 36 -7.98 -9.18 13.13
N ARG A 37 -8.52 -9.70 12.03
CA ARG A 37 -7.77 -10.54 11.09
C ARG A 37 -7.71 -9.95 9.69
N GLU A 38 -8.28 -8.79 9.50
CA GLU A 38 -8.28 -8.10 8.22
C GLU A 38 -8.36 -6.60 8.42
N LEU A 39 -7.95 -5.86 7.41
CA LEU A 39 -8.02 -4.41 7.38
C LEU A 39 -8.46 -3.96 6.00
N TYR A 40 -9.45 -3.07 5.96
CA TYR A 40 -9.89 -2.41 4.73
C TYR A 40 -9.11 -1.12 4.56
N PHE A 41 -8.61 -0.87 3.35
CA PHE A 41 -7.87 0.35 3.06
C PHE A 41 -8.08 0.77 1.61
N THR A 42 -7.67 1.99 1.30
CA THR A 42 -7.78 2.56 -0.05
C THR A 42 -6.40 3.01 -0.49
N ILE A 43 -6.01 2.68 -1.72
CA ILE A 43 -4.78 3.20 -2.32
C ILE A 43 -5.07 4.61 -2.84
N PRO A 44 -4.33 5.65 -2.37
CA PRO A 44 -4.55 7.02 -2.80
C PRO A 44 -4.38 7.20 -4.31
N ASP A 45 -5.13 8.13 -4.89
CA ASP A 45 -5.11 8.40 -6.33
C ASP A 45 -3.74 8.84 -6.84
N GLY A 46 -2.91 9.43 -6.00
CA GLY A 46 -1.57 9.86 -6.38
C GLY A 46 -0.56 8.74 -6.53
N LEU A 47 -0.92 7.49 -6.18
CA LEU A 47 -0.01 6.33 -6.27
C LEU A 47 -0.39 5.42 -7.43
N VAL A 48 0.63 4.87 -8.09
CA VAL A 48 0.42 3.86 -9.13
C VAL A 48 -0.02 2.55 -8.47
N ARG A 49 -1.21 2.09 -8.85
CA ARG A 49 -1.86 0.95 -8.20
C ARG A 49 -1.00 -0.33 -8.25
N VAL A 50 -0.48 -0.67 -9.41
CA VAL A 50 0.31 -1.89 -9.60
C VAL A 50 1.55 -1.88 -8.70
N ARG A 51 2.22 -0.74 -8.61
CA ARG A 51 3.41 -0.58 -7.80
C ARG A 51 3.09 -0.67 -6.31
N ALA A 52 2.01 -0.03 -5.90
CA ALA A 52 1.55 -0.09 -4.52
C ALA A 52 1.19 -1.53 -4.12
N GLU A 53 0.47 -2.25 -4.97
CA GLU A 53 0.14 -3.66 -4.74
C GLU A 53 1.40 -4.51 -4.59
N PHE A 54 2.40 -4.29 -5.44
CA PHE A 54 3.66 -5.02 -5.37
C PHE A 54 4.37 -4.80 -4.03
N GLU A 55 4.44 -3.54 -3.59
CA GLU A 55 5.08 -3.20 -2.32
C GLU A 55 4.32 -3.76 -1.12
N ILE A 56 2.99 -3.74 -1.17
CA ILE A 56 2.16 -4.32 -0.11
C ILE A 56 2.42 -5.83 -0.01
N LYS A 57 2.45 -6.53 -1.13
CA LYS A 57 2.72 -7.96 -1.15
C LYS A 57 4.12 -8.29 -0.66
N ALA A 58 5.09 -7.45 -0.98
CA ALA A 58 6.47 -7.62 -0.50
C ALA A 58 6.58 -7.37 1.01
N THR A 59 5.81 -6.42 1.54
CA THR A 59 5.81 -6.08 2.96
C THR A 59 5.07 -7.12 3.81
N PHE A 60 3.99 -7.70 3.26
CA PHE A 60 3.16 -8.68 3.93
C PHE A 60 3.08 -9.99 3.12
N PRO A 61 4.16 -10.74 3.01
CA PRO A 61 4.21 -11.91 2.10
C PRO A 61 3.26 -13.04 2.49
N GLU A 62 2.85 -13.12 3.75
CA GLU A 62 1.94 -14.17 4.23
C GLU A 62 0.49 -13.74 4.29
N CYS A 63 0.20 -12.50 3.94
CA CYS A 63 -1.16 -11.97 3.95
C CYS A 63 -1.79 -12.04 2.57
N ARG A 64 -3.11 -12.10 2.54
CA ARG A 64 -3.87 -12.03 1.29
C ARG A 64 -4.23 -10.58 1.00
N LEU A 65 -4.01 -10.16 -0.23
CA LEU A 65 -4.46 -8.86 -0.71
C LEU A 65 -5.64 -9.08 -1.65
N ILE A 66 -6.80 -8.58 -1.25
CA ILE A 66 -8.05 -8.73 -1.99
C ILE A 66 -8.43 -7.38 -2.56
N ARG A 67 -8.62 -7.31 -3.87
CA ARG A 67 -8.97 -6.08 -4.57
C ARG A 67 -10.47 -6.03 -4.85
N SER A 68 -11.08 -4.87 -4.58
CA SER A 68 -12.45 -4.62 -4.98
C SER A 68 -12.51 -4.35 -6.49
N TRP A 69 -13.57 -4.84 -7.16
CA TRP A 69 -13.72 -4.78 -8.62
C TRP A 69 -13.83 -3.36 -9.17
N PHE A 70 -14.46 -2.46 -8.44
CA PHE A 70 -14.87 -1.17 -9.00
C PHE A 70 -14.19 0.04 -8.41
N THR A 71 -13.34 -0.14 -7.41
CA THR A 71 -12.79 0.98 -6.66
C THR A 71 -11.33 0.71 -6.31
N ARG A 72 -10.66 1.71 -5.75
CA ARG A 72 -9.30 1.57 -5.22
C ARG A 72 -9.30 1.00 -3.80
N HIS A 73 -10.39 0.33 -3.40
CA HIS A 73 -10.52 -0.29 -2.09
C HIS A 73 -9.91 -1.68 -2.09
N TYR A 74 -9.21 -1.98 -1.03
CA TYR A 74 -8.52 -3.24 -0.84
C TYR A 74 -8.77 -3.77 0.55
N THR A 75 -8.64 -5.08 0.68
CA THR A 75 -8.66 -5.74 1.99
C THR A 75 -7.37 -6.54 2.11
N ILE A 76 -6.64 -6.34 3.20
CA ILE A 76 -5.51 -7.18 3.55
C ILE A 76 -5.95 -8.09 4.69
N SER A 77 -5.71 -9.40 4.54
CA SER A 77 -6.15 -10.41 5.50
C SER A 77 -4.98 -11.29 5.91
N TRP A 78 -4.90 -11.56 7.20
CA TRP A 78 -3.91 -12.48 7.78
C TRP A 78 -4.57 -13.63 8.54
N ALA A 79 -5.82 -13.89 8.21
CA ALA A 79 -6.57 -15.00 8.79
C ALA A 79 -6.00 -16.35 8.38
#